data_792ef8f3ca10c79d4ad0d376da3d66a0
#
_entry.id   792ef8f3ca10c79d4ad0d376da3d66a0
#
_cell.length_a   1.000
_cell.length_b   1.000
_cell.length_c   1.000
_cell.angle_alpha   90.00
_cell.angle_beta   90.00
_cell.angle_gamma   90.00
#
_symmetry.space_group_name_H-M   'P 1'
#
loop_
_entity.id
_entity.type
_entity.pdbx_description
1 polymer ?
#
loop_
_entity_poly.entity_id
_entity_poly.type
_entity_poly.pdbx_seq_one_letter_code
_entity_poly.pdbx_strand_id
1 'polypeptide(L)'
;LDLGTGNAVIPLVLSLRTKASIYGVDIQSDIIEMANKSIEYNNLQSQVKLEACDMKSLLLRKNEYNTYDLILSNPPYFNNLELSTKNDDIHKTIARHEVMIKLSDIINVASKLLKEGGTFALIHRTDRLVEIINCMQEYNIEPKLIKFVYKNMNSCSEMFYIEGIKNGSKGLKIAKPFVLYEVDGTKTFDYEQLCKEVYL
;
A
#
# COMPACT_ATOMS: atom_id res chain seq x y z
N LEU A 1 3.91 3.44 9.03
CA LEU A 1 3.64 4.47 8.01
C LEU A 1 2.84 3.88 6.86
N ASP A 2 1.82 4.59 6.39
CA ASP A 2 1.02 4.24 5.20
C ASP A 2 1.24 5.31 4.10
N LEU A 3 1.85 4.91 2.99
CA LEU A 3 2.19 5.80 1.87
C LEU A 3 1.06 5.77 0.83
N GLY A 4 0.42 6.91 0.61
CA GLY A 4 -0.77 7.03 -0.22
C GLY A 4 -2.00 6.52 0.54
N THR A 5 -2.20 7.02 1.75
CA THR A 5 -3.21 6.49 2.70
C THR A 5 -4.67 6.71 2.26
N GLY A 6 -4.90 7.64 1.34
CA GLY A 6 -6.26 7.99 0.89
C GLY A 6 -7.19 8.29 2.08
N ASN A 7 -8.35 7.65 2.10
CA ASN A 7 -9.34 7.80 3.18
C ASN A 7 -8.93 7.13 4.51
N ALA A 8 -7.65 6.78 4.69
CA ALA A 8 -7.10 6.14 5.89
C ALA A 8 -7.74 4.78 6.25
N VAL A 9 -8.19 4.02 5.26
CA VAL A 9 -8.78 2.68 5.51
C VAL A 9 -7.76 1.76 6.18
N ILE A 10 -6.51 1.74 5.71
CA ILE A 10 -5.44 0.91 6.29
C ILE A 10 -5.13 1.35 7.73
N PRO A 11 -4.88 2.64 8.06
CA PRO A 11 -4.75 3.13 9.42
C PRO A 11 -5.90 2.75 10.35
N LEU A 12 -7.15 2.89 9.89
CA LEU A 12 -8.34 2.55 10.68
C LEU A 12 -8.38 1.05 11.01
N VAL A 13 -8.17 0.17 10.02
CA VAL A 13 -8.15 -1.29 10.22
C VAL A 13 -7.00 -1.70 11.14
N LEU A 14 -5.81 -1.11 10.97
CA LEU A 14 -4.66 -1.40 11.81
C LEU A 14 -4.88 -0.97 13.26
N SER A 15 -5.58 0.14 13.52
CA SER A 15 -5.85 0.60 14.88
C SER A 15 -6.67 -0.40 15.71
N LEU A 16 -7.46 -1.26 15.06
CA LEU A 16 -8.20 -2.34 15.71
C LEU A 16 -7.28 -3.50 16.15
N ARG A 17 -6.08 -3.62 15.55
CA ARG A 17 -5.21 -4.79 15.69
C ARG A 17 -3.91 -4.50 16.42
N THR A 18 -3.55 -3.24 16.59
CA THR A 18 -2.31 -2.83 17.25
C THR A 18 -2.51 -1.56 18.05
N LYS A 19 -1.63 -1.35 19.04
CA LYS A 19 -1.50 -0.08 19.78
C LYS A 19 -0.31 0.77 19.29
N ALA A 20 0.35 0.36 18.23
CA ALA A 20 1.43 1.12 17.61
C ALA A 20 0.92 2.48 17.10
N SER A 21 1.78 3.48 17.11
CA SER A 21 1.51 4.75 16.46
C SER A 21 1.47 4.56 14.95
N ILE A 22 0.45 5.11 14.30
CA ILE A 22 0.22 4.98 12.87
C ILE A 22 0.29 6.38 12.25
N TYR A 23 1.05 6.50 11.17
CA TYR A 23 1.15 7.72 10.41
C TYR A 23 0.76 7.44 8.96
N GLY A 24 -0.10 8.27 8.40
CA GLY A 24 -0.54 8.17 7.00
C GLY A 24 -0.28 9.46 6.24
N VAL A 25 0.17 9.35 5.00
CA VAL A 25 0.38 10.50 4.12
C VAL A 25 -0.33 10.31 2.79
N ASP A 26 -0.93 11.38 2.28
CA ASP A 26 -1.48 11.45 0.94
C ASP A 26 -1.29 12.86 0.38
N ILE A 27 -1.17 12.98 -0.94
CA ILE A 27 -1.01 14.29 -1.59
C ILE A 27 -2.32 15.09 -1.65
N GLN A 28 -3.45 14.40 -1.56
CA GLN A 28 -4.79 14.98 -1.69
C GLN A 28 -5.27 15.54 -0.34
N SER A 29 -5.20 16.84 -0.18
CA SER A 29 -5.57 17.53 1.07
C SER A 29 -7.03 17.37 1.46
N ASP A 30 -7.94 17.38 0.50
CA ASP A 30 -9.38 17.19 0.70
C ASP A 30 -9.71 15.76 1.19
N ILE A 31 -9.00 14.77 0.67
CA ILE A 31 -9.13 13.38 1.11
C ILE A 31 -8.61 13.22 2.56
N ILE A 32 -7.47 13.83 2.87
CA ILE A 32 -6.91 13.82 4.24
C ILE A 32 -7.84 14.54 5.23
N GLU A 33 -8.46 15.67 4.83
CA GLU A 33 -9.45 16.34 5.67
C GLU A 33 -10.64 15.41 5.99
N MET A 34 -11.16 14.70 4.99
CA MET A 34 -12.23 13.73 5.17
C MET A 34 -11.79 12.55 6.06
N ALA A 35 -10.58 12.03 5.83
CA ALA A 35 -10.02 10.94 6.62
C ALA A 35 -9.86 11.33 8.11
N ASN A 36 -9.42 12.57 8.40
CA ASN A 36 -9.30 13.08 9.76
C ASN A 36 -10.64 13.09 10.50
N LYS A 37 -11.75 13.41 9.83
CA LYS A 37 -13.09 13.31 10.42
C LYS A 37 -13.42 11.87 10.87
N SER A 38 -12.98 10.86 10.11
CA SER A 38 -13.13 9.45 10.49
C SER A 38 -12.24 9.10 11.70
N ILE A 39 -11.01 9.61 11.75
CA ILE A 39 -10.12 9.44 12.91
C ILE A 39 -10.73 10.05 14.18
N GLU A 40 -11.28 11.26 14.07
CA GLU A 40 -11.95 11.95 15.18
C GLU A 40 -13.20 11.20 15.63
N TYR A 41 -14.06 10.79 14.71
CA TYR A 41 -15.28 10.05 15.02
C TYR A 41 -15.00 8.75 15.78
N ASN A 42 -13.87 8.08 15.48
CA ASN A 42 -13.45 6.85 16.16
C ASN A 42 -12.56 7.10 17.39
N ASN A 43 -12.30 8.34 17.80
CA ASN A 43 -11.45 8.71 18.95
C ASN A 43 -10.01 8.17 18.82
N LEU A 44 -9.44 8.18 17.61
CA LEU A 44 -8.12 7.60 17.31
C LEU A 44 -6.99 8.64 17.18
N GLN A 45 -7.22 9.92 17.50
CA GLN A 45 -6.26 11.03 17.31
C GLN A 45 -4.94 10.83 18.09
N SER A 46 -5.00 10.09 19.20
CA SER A 46 -3.79 9.75 19.97
C SER A 46 -2.92 8.67 19.32
N GLN A 47 -3.48 7.87 18.43
CA GLN A 47 -2.82 6.73 17.80
C GLN A 47 -2.51 6.96 16.33
N VAL A 48 -3.43 7.60 15.59
CA VAL A 48 -3.35 7.80 14.13
C VAL A 48 -3.16 9.28 13.83
N LYS A 49 -2.15 9.59 13.04
CA LYS A 49 -1.88 10.93 12.51
C LYS A 49 -1.85 10.88 11.00
N LEU A 50 -2.51 11.83 10.36
CA LEU A 50 -2.55 11.94 8.90
C LEU A 50 -1.99 13.29 8.47
N GLU A 51 -1.27 13.32 7.36
CA GLU A 51 -0.70 14.54 6.79
C GLU A 51 -0.95 14.61 5.28
N ALA A 52 -1.38 15.77 4.81
CA ALA A 52 -1.48 16.08 3.39
C ALA A 52 -0.11 16.54 2.88
N CYS A 53 0.63 15.63 2.22
CA CYS A 53 1.92 15.96 1.62
C CYS A 53 2.30 15.01 0.49
N ASP A 54 3.16 15.46 -0.42
CA ASP A 54 3.84 14.54 -1.34
C ASP A 54 4.80 13.65 -0.51
N MET A 55 4.63 12.32 -0.59
CA MET A 55 5.50 11.39 0.14
C MET A 55 6.99 11.59 -0.15
N LYS A 56 7.36 12.12 -1.32
CA LYS A 56 8.76 12.45 -1.64
C LYS A 56 9.33 13.53 -0.74
N SER A 57 8.49 14.41 -0.19
CA SER A 57 8.92 15.43 0.78
C SER A 57 9.44 14.83 2.09
N LEU A 58 9.03 13.60 2.42
CA LEU A 58 9.56 12.88 3.57
C LEU A 58 11.07 12.60 3.45
N LEU A 59 11.60 12.53 2.22
CA LEU A 59 13.04 12.39 2.00
C LEU A 59 13.86 13.63 2.43
N LEU A 60 13.22 14.77 2.65
CA LEU A 60 13.86 15.96 3.20
C LEU A 60 13.94 15.93 4.74
N ARG A 61 13.16 15.06 5.38
CA ARG A 61 13.07 14.92 6.84
C ARG A 61 14.09 13.88 7.34
N LYS A 62 15.37 14.21 7.28
CA LYS A 62 16.46 13.27 7.64
C LYS A 62 16.37 12.71 9.06
N ASN A 63 15.71 13.42 9.99
CA ASN A 63 15.44 12.95 11.35
C ASN A 63 14.40 11.81 11.41
N GLU A 64 13.63 11.57 10.35
CA GLU A 64 12.68 10.46 10.23
C GLU A 64 13.29 9.22 9.55
N TYR A 65 14.55 9.29 9.10
CA TYR A 65 15.24 8.14 8.51
C TYR A 65 15.45 7.04 9.55
N ASN A 66 15.21 5.79 9.14
CA ASN A 66 15.37 4.61 9.99
C ASN A 66 14.49 4.64 11.26
N THR A 67 13.27 5.20 11.17
CA THR A 67 12.37 5.33 12.35
C THR A 67 11.17 4.40 12.30
N TYR A 68 10.76 3.93 11.12
CA TYR A 68 9.56 3.11 10.98
C TYR A 68 9.86 1.62 10.99
N ASP A 69 9.08 0.86 11.76
CA ASP A 69 9.17 -0.60 11.83
C ASP A 69 8.46 -1.26 10.63
N LEU A 70 7.36 -0.63 10.18
CA LEU A 70 6.52 -1.10 9.08
C LEU A 70 6.12 0.07 8.20
N ILE A 71 6.28 -0.09 6.88
CA ILE A 71 5.75 0.82 5.87
C ILE A 71 4.86 0.04 4.92
N LEU A 72 3.66 0.57 4.70
CA LEU A 72 2.65 -0.01 3.85
C LEU A 72 2.38 0.91 2.66
N SER A 73 1.95 0.37 1.55
CA SER A 73 1.38 1.14 0.45
C SER A 73 0.37 0.32 -0.34
N ASN A 74 -0.73 0.96 -0.70
CA ASN A 74 -1.69 0.47 -1.69
C ASN A 74 -1.90 1.57 -2.73
N PRO A 75 -0.92 1.78 -3.63
CA PRO A 75 -0.95 2.90 -4.57
C PRO A 75 -2.02 2.69 -5.65
N PRO A 76 -2.50 3.76 -6.30
CA PRO A 76 -3.40 3.63 -7.43
C PRO A 76 -2.72 2.88 -8.59
N TYR A 77 -3.48 1.98 -9.25
CA TYR A 77 -2.98 1.06 -10.29
C TYR A 77 -3.14 1.66 -11.70
N PHE A 78 -2.43 2.72 -12.03
CA PHE A 78 -2.50 3.29 -13.38
C PHE A 78 -1.62 2.52 -14.36
N ASN A 79 -2.20 2.05 -15.46
CA ASN A 79 -1.46 1.51 -16.59
C ASN A 79 -1.01 2.65 -17.50
N ASN A 80 0.26 2.63 -17.91
CA ASN A 80 0.76 3.52 -18.98
C ASN A 80 0.01 3.33 -20.32
N LEU A 81 -0.73 2.22 -20.49
CA LEU A 81 -1.53 1.91 -21.68
C LEU A 81 -2.89 2.61 -21.71
N GLU A 82 -3.45 3.03 -20.57
CA GLU A 82 -4.72 3.78 -20.52
C GLU A 82 -4.57 5.25 -20.91
N LEU A 83 -3.35 5.73 -21.12
CA LEU A 83 -3.05 7.05 -21.67
C LEU A 83 -3.39 7.18 -23.16
N SER A 84 -3.75 6.09 -23.85
CA SER A 84 -4.00 6.08 -25.30
C SER A 84 -5.48 6.17 -25.71
N THR A 85 -6.43 6.11 -24.80
CA THR A 85 -7.84 6.34 -25.13
C THR A 85 -8.15 7.82 -25.11
N LYS A 86 -8.19 8.37 -26.32
CA LYS A 86 -8.74 9.70 -26.63
C LYS A 86 -10.15 9.78 -26.08
N ASN A 87 -10.38 10.63 -25.09
CA ASN A 87 -11.44 11.62 -25.02
C ASN A 87 -11.55 12.22 -23.61
N ASP A 88 -11.55 13.56 -23.64
CA ASP A 88 -12.14 14.47 -22.68
C ASP A 88 -11.51 14.65 -21.29
N ASP A 89 -10.93 15.77 -21.21
CA ASP A 89 -10.49 16.64 -20.11
C ASP A 89 -8.97 16.72 -19.97
N ILE A 90 -8.42 17.72 -20.65
CA ILE A 90 -7.03 18.18 -20.47
C ILE A 90 -6.74 18.39 -18.98
N HIS A 91 -7.70 18.84 -18.18
CA HIS A 91 -7.56 19.02 -16.74
C HIS A 91 -7.43 17.69 -15.98
N LYS A 92 -8.15 16.62 -16.38
CA LYS A 92 -7.99 15.29 -15.78
C LYS A 92 -6.68 14.61 -16.21
N THR A 93 -6.24 14.89 -17.43
CA THR A 93 -4.96 14.36 -17.94
C THR A 93 -3.78 15.04 -17.25
N ILE A 94 -3.81 16.35 -17.03
CA ILE A 94 -2.78 17.08 -16.28
C ILE A 94 -2.74 16.61 -14.82
N ALA A 95 -3.90 16.52 -14.15
CA ALA A 95 -3.98 16.00 -12.79
C ALA A 95 -3.47 14.54 -12.69
N ARG A 96 -3.73 13.69 -13.71
CA ARG A 96 -3.20 12.32 -13.77
C ARG A 96 -1.69 12.29 -14.02
N HIS A 97 -1.14 13.20 -14.81
CA HIS A 97 0.31 13.30 -15.05
C HIS A 97 1.06 13.88 -13.85
N GLU A 98 0.47 14.82 -13.12
CA GLU A 98 1.08 15.40 -11.91
C GLU A 98 1.03 14.44 -10.71
N VAL A 99 0.09 13.49 -10.69
CA VAL A 99 -0.12 12.53 -9.60
C VAL A 99 0.49 11.15 -9.89
N MET A 100 1.22 10.95 -11.00
CA MET A 100 1.87 9.66 -11.28
C MET A 100 3.03 9.43 -10.31
N ILE A 101 2.71 8.90 -9.13
CA ILE A 101 3.69 8.36 -8.21
C ILE A 101 4.37 7.17 -8.89
N LYS A 102 5.65 7.31 -9.17
CA LYS A 102 6.43 6.19 -9.70
C LYS A 102 6.61 5.15 -8.59
N LEU A 103 6.51 3.89 -8.94
CA LEU A 103 6.77 2.79 -8.02
C LEU A 103 8.14 2.93 -7.33
N SER A 104 9.16 3.37 -8.08
CA SER A 104 10.50 3.64 -7.55
C SER A 104 10.50 4.73 -6.46
N ASP A 105 9.62 5.73 -6.54
CA ASP A 105 9.56 6.77 -5.52
C ASP A 105 9.02 6.20 -4.20
N ILE A 106 7.95 5.37 -4.26
CA ILE A 106 7.37 4.70 -3.09
C ILE A 106 8.43 3.84 -2.39
N ILE A 107 9.12 2.98 -3.16
CA ILE A 107 10.11 2.04 -2.63
C ILE A 107 11.34 2.77 -2.10
N ASN A 108 11.78 3.85 -2.76
CA ASN A 108 12.88 4.69 -2.27
C ASN A 108 12.53 5.35 -0.94
N VAL A 109 11.35 5.97 -0.84
CA VAL A 109 10.87 6.57 0.41
C VAL A 109 10.82 5.52 1.52
N ALA A 110 10.22 4.36 1.24
CA ALA A 110 10.15 3.25 2.19
C ALA A 110 11.55 2.81 2.66
N SER A 111 12.48 2.62 1.72
CA SER A 111 13.86 2.22 2.05
C SER A 111 14.57 3.21 2.98
N LYS A 112 14.40 4.53 2.79
CA LYS A 112 15.05 5.54 3.62
C LYS A 112 14.44 5.64 5.02
N LEU A 113 13.13 5.47 5.12
CA LEU A 113 12.41 5.67 6.38
C LEU A 113 12.35 4.41 7.26
N LEU A 114 12.38 3.20 6.67
CA LEU A 114 12.42 1.94 7.42
C LEU A 114 13.67 1.83 8.28
N LYS A 115 13.51 1.29 9.49
CA LYS A 115 14.61 0.78 10.30
C LYS A 115 15.33 -0.36 9.60
N GLU A 116 16.55 -0.64 10.01
CA GLU A 116 17.23 -1.89 9.65
C GLU A 116 16.40 -3.08 10.11
N GLY A 117 16.14 -4.03 9.19
CA GLY A 117 15.24 -5.15 9.44
C GLY A 117 13.75 -4.79 9.45
N GLY A 118 13.39 -3.53 9.21
CA GLY A 118 12.00 -3.10 9.08
C GLY A 118 11.32 -3.66 7.84
N THR A 119 10.01 -3.76 7.86
CA THR A 119 9.20 -4.40 6.82
C THR A 119 8.53 -3.38 5.90
N PHE A 120 8.67 -3.56 4.61
CA PHE A 120 7.86 -2.91 3.58
C PHE A 120 6.80 -3.88 3.07
N ALA A 121 5.55 -3.44 2.97
CA ALA A 121 4.46 -4.25 2.41
C ALA A 121 3.69 -3.46 1.35
N LEU A 122 3.39 -4.13 0.24
CA LEU A 122 2.77 -3.53 -0.93
C LEU A 122 1.70 -4.47 -1.51
N ILE A 123 0.57 -3.91 -1.91
CA ILE A 123 -0.39 -4.57 -2.80
C ILE A 123 -0.26 -3.95 -4.18
N HIS A 124 -0.21 -4.78 -5.22
CA HIS A 124 -0.14 -4.31 -6.60
C HIS A 124 -0.65 -5.35 -7.60
N ARG A 125 -0.79 -4.93 -8.86
CA ARG A 125 -1.15 -5.81 -9.98
C ARG A 125 -0.02 -6.77 -10.34
N THR A 126 -0.37 -8.00 -10.73
CA THR A 126 0.60 -9.06 -11.06
C THR A 126 1.44 -8.76 -12.29
N ASP A 127 0.96 -7.97 -13.23
CA ASP A 127 1.71 -7.55 -14.43
C ASP A 127 2.98 -6.72 -14.09
N ARG A 128 3.03 -6.11 -12.89
CA ARG A 128 4.17 -5.35 -12.40
C ARG A 128 5.09 -6.11 -11.43
N LEU A 129 4.84 -7.42 -11.20
CA LEU A 129 5.56 -8.20 -10.19
C LEU A 129 7.08 -8.17 -10.35
N VAL A 130 7.56 -8.41 -11.57
CA VAL A 130 9.02 -8.44 -11.85
C VAL A 130 9.65 -7.07 -11.63
N GLU A 131 8.99 -6.01 -12.07
CA GLU A 131 9.44 -4.63 -11.85
C GLU A 131 9.54 -4.30 -10.36
N ILE A 132 8.51 -4.69 -9.58
CA ILE A 132 8.46 -4.45 -8.13
C ILE A 132 9.59 -5.18 -7.42
N ILE A 133 9.83 -6.45 -7.72
CA ILE A 133 10.93 -7.24 -7.13
C ILE A 133 12.28 -6.58 -7.43
N ASN A 134 12.54 -6.22 -8.69
CA ASN A 134 13.80 -5.59 -9.08
C ASN A 134 13.99 -4.25 -8.37
N CYS A 135 12.94 -3.42 -8.31
CA CYS A 135 12.97 -2.15 -7.65
C CYS A 135 13.20 -2.29 -6.13
N MET A 136 12.54 -3.24 -5.47
CA MET A 136 12.78 -3.51 -4.05
C MET A 136 14.25 -3.86 -3.79
N GLN A 137 14.84 -4.74 -4.60
CA GLN A 137 16.24 -5.14 -4.47
C GLN A 137 17.20 -3.97 -4.74
N GLU A 138 16.92 -3.13 -5.74
CA GLU A 138 17.70 -1.91 -6.03
C GLU A 138 17.78 -0.96 -4.81
N TYR A 139 16.67 -0.86 -4.06
CA TYR A 139 16.60 -0.03 -2.85
C TYR A 139 16.88 -0.80 -1.55
N ASN A 140 17.56 -1.95 -1.62
CA ASN A 140 17.94 -2.78 -0.47
C ASN A 140 16.77 -3.25 0.40
N ILE A 141 15.63 -3.49 -0.20
CA ILE A 141 14.49 -4.18 0.42
C ILE A 141 14.41 -5.58 -0.18
N GLU A 142 14.83 -6.60 0.58
CA GLU A 142 14.82 -7.98 0.12
C GLU A 142 13.40 -8.57 0.19
N PRO A 143 12.79 -9.01 -0.93
CA PRO A 143 11.48 -9.66 -0.93
C PRO A 143 11.48 -10.94 -0.08
N LYS A 144 10.50 -11.10 0.80
CA LYS A 144 10.40 -12.22 1.75
C LYS A 144 9.16 -13.06 1.59
N LEU A 145 8.06 -12.44 1.23
CA LEU A 145 6.78 -13.13 1.07
C LEU A 145 6.03 -12.56 -0.13
N ILE A 146 5.44 -13.45 -0.94
CA ILE A 146 4.43 -13.08 -1.94
C ILE A 146 3.18 -13.90 -1.67
N LYS A 147 2.01 -13.27 -1.72
CA LYS A 147 0.70 -13.90 -1.68
C LYS A 147 -0.12 -13.41 -2.88
N PHE A 148 -0.48 -14.30 -3.77
CA PHE A 148 -1.34 -13.99 -4.90
C PHE A 148 -2.82 -13.97 -4.46
N VAL A 149 -3.56 -13.02 -5.02
CA VAL A 149 -5.02 -12.88 -4.78
C VAL A 149 -5.76 -13.30 -6.04
N TYR A 150 -6.70 -14.22 -5.88
CA TYR A 150 -7.52 -14.76 -6.97
C TYR A 150 -8.98 -14.38 -6.75
N LYS A 151 -9.67 -14.01 -7.83
CA LYS A 151 -11.11 -13.85 -7.76
C LYS A 151 -11.78 -15.17 -7.39
N ASN A 152 -11.44 -16.26 -8.10
CA ASN A 152 -11.78 -17.65 -7.80
C ASN A 152 -10.68 -18.57 -8.40
N MET A 153 -10.73 -19.85 -8.09
CA MET A 153 -9.69 -20.80 -8.53
C MET A 153 -9.63 -21.01 -10.05
N ASN A 154 -10.65 -20.61 -10.81
CA ASN A 154 -10.68 -20.69 -12.27
C ASN A 154 -10.16 -19.40 -12.95
N SER A 155 -9.85 -18.34 -12.19
CA SER A 155 -9.33 -17.08 -12.71
C SER A 155 -7.81 -17.03 -12.64
N CYS A 156 -7.18 -16.16 -13.43
CA CYS A 156 -5.81 -15.74 -13.19
C CYS A 156 -5.75 -14.80 -11.98
N SER A 157 -4.59 -14.75 -11.31
CA SER A 157 -4.34 -13.73 -10.31
C SER A 157 -4.04 -12.40 -10.97
N GLU A 158 -4.81 -11.38 -10.64
CA GLU A 158 -4.61 -10.00 -11.12
C GLU A 158 -3.88 -9.15 -10.09
N MET A 159 -3.89 -9.55 -8.81
CA MET A 159 -3.32 -8.82 -7.70
C MET A 159 -2.42 -9.71 -6.86
N PHE A 160 -1.43 -9.10 -6.24
CA PHE A 160 -0.60 -9.78 -5.26
C PHE A 160 -0.23 -8.84 -4.11
N TYR A 161 0.03 -9.44 -2.98
CA TYR A 161 0.64 -8.82 -1.82
C TYR A 161 2.09 -9.26 -1.74
N ILE A 162 3.00 -8.33 -1.45
CA ILE A 162 4.42 -8.60 -1.27
C ILE A 162 4.93 -7.93 0.00
N GLU A 163 5.74 -8.67 0.77
CA GLU A 163 6.52 -8.13 1.87
C GLU A 163 8.01 -8.22 1.55
N GLY A 164 8.77 -7.24 2.00
CA GLY A 164 10.22 -7.27 1.97
C GLY A 164 10.81 -6.67 3.23
N ILE A 165 12.03 -7.04 3.53
CA ILE A 165 12.77 -6.59 4.71
C ILE A 165 13.96 -5.75 4.27
N LYS A 166 14.09 -4.55 4.85
CA LYS A 166 15.24 -3.68 4.62
C LYS A 166 16.54 -4.36 5.05
N ASN A 167 17.50 -4.44 4.11
CA ASN A 167 18.76 -5.14 4.27
C ASN A 167 18.62 -6.60 4.71
N GLY A 168 17.48 -7.23 4.37
CA GLY A 168 17.20 -8.63 4.69
C GLY A 168 18.10 -9.60 3.91
N SER A 169 18.31 -10.78 4.47
CA SER A 169 18.97 -11.90 3.77
C SER A 169 18.04 -12.47 2.69
N LYS A 170 18.59 -13.14 1.68
CA LYS A 170 17.81 -13.83 0.63
C LYS A 170 16.85 -14.88 1.21
N GLY A 171 15.79 -15.19 0.48
CA GLY A 171 14.86 -16.24 0.87
C GLY A 171 13.39 -15.83 0.73
N LEU A 172 12.92 -15.75 -0.51
CA LEU A 172 11.52 -15.48 -0.86
C LEU A 172 10.65 -16.72 -0.64
N LYS A 173 9.48 -16.54 -0.01
CA LYS A 173 8.44 -17.56 0.13
C LYS A 173 7.19 -17.14 -0.65
N ILE A 174 6.57 -18.12 -1.32
CA ILE A 174 5.24 -17.93 -1.90
C ILE A 174 4.24 -18.54 -0.92
N ALA A 175 3.34 -17.70 -0.41
CA ALA A 175 2.27 -18.13 0.49
C ALA A 175 1.16 -18.87 -0.27
N LYS A 176 0.28 -19.55 0.46
CA LYS A 176 -0.97 -20.07 -0.13
C LYS A 176 -1.74 -18.91 -0.77
N PRO A 177 -2.37 -19.14 -1.94
CA PRO A 177 -3.16 -18.10 -2.60
C PRO A 177 -4.32 -17.64 -1.68
N PHE A 178 -4.69 -16.38 -1.81
CA PHE A 178 -5.91 -15.86 -1.19
C PHE A 178 -7.01 -15.82 -2.25
N VAL A 179 -8.02 -16.63 -2.06
CA VAL A 179 -9.14 -16.77 -2.99
C VAL A 179 -10.35 -16.05 -2.41
N LEU A 180 -10.96 -15.13 -3.18
CA LEU A 180 -12.06 -14.30 -2.69
C LEU A 180 -13.40 -15.05 -2.72
N TYR A 181 -13.66 -15.77 -3.82
CA TYR A 181 -14.96 -16.42 -4.06
C TYR A 181 -14.77 -17.87 -4.47
N GLU A 182 -15.74 -18.69 -4.10
CA GLU A 182 -15.93 -20.01 -4.68
C GLU A 182 -16.38 -19.89 -6.14
N VAL A 183 -16.39 -21.02 -6.86
CA VAL A 183 -16.76 -21.03 -8.29
C VAL A 183 -18.23 -20.63 -8.49
N ASP A 184 -19.09 -20.90 -7.51
CA ASP A 184 -20.51 -20.50 -7.50
C ASP A 184 -20.76 -19.03 -7.16
N GLY A 185 -19.70 -18.27 -6.84
CA GLY A 185 -19.77 -16.85 -6.50
C GLY A 185 -19.98 -16.54 -5.03
N THR A 186 -20.07 -17.53 -4.16
CA THR A 186 -20.12 -17.34 -2.70
C THR A 186 -18.73 -16.92 -2.19
N LYS A 187 -18.67 -16.19 -1.06
CA LYS A 187 -17.36 -15.85 -0.46
C LYS A 187 -16.71 -17.12 0.10
N THR A 188 -15.39 -17.24 -0.07
CA THR A 188 -14.63 -18.28 0.61
C THR A 188 -14.66 -18.04 2.11
N PHE A 189 -14.42 -19.11 2.88
CA PHE A 189 -14.32 -19.02 4.35
C PHE A 189 -13.27 -17.99 4.79
N ASP A 190 -12.08 -18.00 4.19
CA ASP A 190 -10.99 -17.08 4.52
C ASP A 190 -11.38 -15.62 4.23
N TYR A 191 -12.09 -15.36 3.13
CA TYR A 191 -12.56 -14.02 2.81
C TYR A 191 -13.68 -13.56 3.74
N GLU A 192 -14.62 -14.44 4.11
CA GLU A 192 -15.64 -14.11 5.12
C GLU A 192 -15.04 -13.78 6.48
N GLN A 193 -14.05 -14.55 6.94
CA GLN A 193 -13.37 -14.26 8.20
C GLN A 193 -12.67 -12.90 8.15
N LEU A 194 -11.93 -12.62 7.07
CA LEU A 194 -11.29 -11.30 6.90
C LEU A 194 -12.31 -10.15 6.94
N CYS A 195 -13.47 -10.31 6.27
CA CYS A 195 -14.53 -9.29 6.31
C CYS A 195 -15.09 -9.10 7.74
N LYS A 196 -15.36 -10.18 8.47
CA LYS A 196 -15.88 -10.09 9.84
C LYS A 196 -14.88 -9.39 10.78
N GLU A 197 -13.60 -9.65 10.62
CA GLU A 197 -12.56 -9.03 11.43
C GLU A 197 -12.38 -7.52 11.17
N VAL A 198 -12.83 -7.01 10.02
CA VAL A 198 -12.78 -5.58 9.68
C VAL A 198 -14.00 -4.83 10.22
N TYR A 199 -15.14 -5.53 10.40
CA TYR A 199 -16.42 -4.93 10.83
C TYR A 199 -16.73 -5.10 12.33
N LEU A 200 -15.77 -5.57 13.14
CA LEU A 200 -15.85 -5.61 14.60
C LEU A 200 -15.28 -4.34 15.21
#